data_f13f79478e50c15faba0512b97ccb484
#
_entry.id   f13f79478e50c15faba0512b97ccb484
#
_cell.length_a   1.000
_cell.length_b   1.000
_cell.length_c   1.000
_cell.angle_alpha   90.00
_cell.angle_beta   90.00
_cell.angle_gamma   90.00
#
_symmetry.space_group_name_H-M   'P 1'
#
loop_
_entity.id
_entity.type
_entity.pdbx_description
1 polymer ?
#
loop_
_entity_poly.entity_id
_entity_poly.type
_entity_poly.pdbx_seq_one_letter_code
_entity_poly.pdbx_strand_id
1 'polypeptide(L)'
;MIEDFSSPNGWDVLWEEHEAYQSCASIKDSMRDTYAMGLIHTFSDEFKELYEEYQGNYNDEYNTKLSEIFNRHDNETIDKVQESLIELKDYIYGFEVDTGKSDIVTQKVGINLCWSGDAVYSMDTAEENEVLLYFAIPSYCCNIWFDAFSILSEVKDERLDAAYSFLDFISSPLIASENMDYVGYTPFIAGDDVFSLVEDWYEARDVDENDEYIETEGTIPYDLSYFFRTNEDDETEYVLYVEEDQINRQMRAQYPMEEDLPHLAIMQDFGETQNNKIVSMWEKVKVNPLPIWVVIIVVGGFVGLLSFFGSYKLIKKAKIRKRKKLREK
;
A
#
# COMPACT_ATOMS: atom_id res chain seq x y z
N MET A 1 7.11 -18.61 0.20
CA MET A 1 6.22 -17.42 0.28
C MET A 1 7.02 -16.11 0.23
N ILE A 2 7.83 -15.77 1.25
CA ILE A 2 8.57 -14.50 1.19
C ILE A 2 9.52 -14.42 -0.01
N GLU A 3 10.21 -15.48 -0.34
CA GLU A 3 11.09 -15.57 -1.51
C GLU A 3 10.33 -15.32 -2.83
N ASP A 4 9.09 -15.78 -2.92
CA ASP A 4 8.26 -15.57 -4.12
C ASP A 4 7.90 -14.11 -4.28
N PHE A 5 7.50 -13.41 -3.19
CA PHE A 5 7.20 -11.98 -3.22
C PHE A 5 8.44 -11.09 -3.33
N SER A 6 9.61 -11.55 -2.88
CA SER A 6 10.89 -10.86 -3.06
C SER A 6 11.49 -11.12 -4.44
N SER A 7 10.88 -12.01 -5.26
CA SER A 7 11.32 -12.24 -6.63
C SER A 7 11.07 -11.01 -7.51
N PRO A 8 11.77 -10.88 -8.64
CA PRO A 8 11.59 -9.72 -9.51
C PRO A 8 10.14 -9.44 -9.92
N ASN A 9 9.34 -10.45 -10.18
CA ASN A 9 7.91 -10.32 -10.51
C ASN A 9 6.98 -10.64 -9.33
N GLY A 10 7.40 -10.35 -8.12
CA GLY A 10 6.68 -10.70 -6.89
C GLY A 10 5.20 -10.30 -6.85
N TRP A 11 4.81 -9.23 -7.53
CA TRP A 11 3.39 -8.83 -7.65
C TRP A 11 2.54 -9.87 -8.38
N ASP A 12 3.08 -10.59 -9.36
CA ASP A 12 2.36 -11.59 -10.16
C ASP A 12 1.93 -12.79 -9.32
N VAL A 13 2.60 -13.07 -8.20
CA VAL A 13 2.28 -14.17 -7.29
C VAL A 13 0.83 -14.13 -6.83
N LEU A 14 0.24 -12.95 -6.63
CA LEU A 14 -1.16 -12.81 -6.23
C LEU A 14 -2.15 -13.30 -7.29
N TRP A 15 -1.78 -13.27 -8.57
CA TRP A 15 -2.59 -13.75 -9.69
C TRP A 15 -2.25 -15.18 -10.10
N GLU A 16 -0.95 -15.52 -10.18
CA GLU A 16 -0.47 -16.81 -10.64
C GLU A 16 -0.72 -17.93 -9.62
N GLU A 17 -0.48 -17.63 -8.34
CA GLU A 17 -0.61 -18.60 -7.23
C GLU A 17 -1.91 -18.42 -6.42
N HIS A 18 -2.94 -17.85 -7.04
CA HIS A 18 -4.19 -17.53 -6.37
C HIS A 18 -4.87 -18.74 -5.70
N GLU A 19 -4.69 -19.96 -6.21
CA GLU A 19 -5.23 -21.17 -5.60
C GLU A 19 -4.54 -21.47 -4.24
N ALA A 20 -3.24 -21.19 -4.13
CA ALA A 20 -2.48 -21.38 -2.89
C ALA A 20 -2.80 -20.30 -1.84
N TYR A 21 -3.10 -19.09 -2.29
CA TYR A 21 -3.31 -17.92 -1.41
C TYR A 21 -4.78 -17.45 -1.37
N GLN A 22 -5.73 -18.28 -1.84
CA GLN A 22 -7.13 -17.91 -1.91
C GLN A 22 -7.68 -17.43 -0.57
N SER A 23 -8.25 -16.23 -0.57
CA SER A 23 -8.79 -15.55 0.62
C SER A 23 -7.78 -15.33 1.74
N CYS A 24 -6.48 -15.35 1.43
CA CYS A 24 -5.39 -15.15 2.37
C CYS A 24 -4.78 -13.75 2.30
N ALA A 25 -4.98 -13.02 1.19
CA ALA A 25 -4.41 -11.71 0.97
C ALA A 25 -5.42 -10.58 1.21
N SER A 26 -5.05 -9.57 2.00
CA SER A 26 -5.74 -8.28 2.07
C SER A 26 -4.97 -7.22 1.27
N ILE A 27 -5.72 -6.40 0.55
CA ILE A 27 -5.17 -5.34 -0.31
C ILE A 27 -5.66 -4.00 0.21
N LYS A 28 -4.78 -2.99 0.20
CA LYS A 28 -5.12 -1.64 0.64
C LYS A 28 -6.27 -1.06 -0.19
N ASP A 29 -7.34 -0.56 0.45
CA ASP A 29 -8.41 0.22 -0.21
C ASP A 29 -7.88 1.62 -0.54
N SER A 30 -6.84 1.65 -1.35
CA SER A 30 -6.25 2.86 -1.91
C SER A 30 -6.28 2.77 -3.43
N MET A 31 -7.05 3.65 -4.03
CA MET A 31 -7.24 3.72 -5.48
C MET A 31 -5.90 3.77 -6.24
N ARG A 32 -4.93 4.55 -5.74
CA ARG A 32 -3.65 4.77 -6.41
C ARG A 32 -2.69 3.62 -6.22
N ASP A 33 -2.56 3.11 -5.00
CA ASP A 33 -1.65 2.00 -4.69
C ASP A 33 -2.12 0.71 -5.38
N THR A 34 -3.42 0.44 -5.32
CA THR A 34 -4.00 -0.73 -5.98
C THR A 34 -3.95 -0.63 -7.50
N TYR A 35 -4.13 0.59 -8.07
CA TYR A 35 -3.92 0.82 -9.50
C TYR A 35 -2.48 0.54 -9.91
N ALA A 36 -1.49 1.05 -9.15
CA ALA A 36 -0.08 0.82 -9.42
C ALA A 36 0.29 -0.67 -9.38
N MET A 37 -0.15 -1.40 -8.34
CA MET A 37 0.04 -2.85 -8.25
C MET A 37 -0.57 -3.59 -9.45
N GLY A 38 -1.82 -3.28 -9.79
CA GLY A 38 -2.50 -3.88 -10.94
C GLY A 38 -1.84 -3.52 -12.29
N LEU A 39 -1.25 -2.33 -12.40
CA LEU A 39 -0.50 -1.91 -13.59
C LEU A 39 0.81 -2.69 -13.72
N ILE A 40 1.56 -2.85 -12.63
CA ILE A 40 2.82 -3.61 -12.64
C ILE A 40 2.54 -5.05 -13.09
N HIS A 41 1.50 -5.70 -12.53
CA HIS A 41 1.09 -7.03 -12.97
C HIS A 41 0.65 -7.04 -14.44
N THR A 42 -0.26 -6.16 -14.84
CA THR A 42 -0.84 -6.13 -16.21
C THR A 42 0.22 -5.95 -17.30
N PHE A 43 1.30 -5.26 -16.98
CA PHE A 43 2.41 -4.98 -17.89
C PHE A 43 3.74 -5.57 -17.40
N SER A 44 3.69 -6.67 -16.66
CA SER A 44 4.89 -7.30 -16.05
C SER A 44 5.97 -7.64 -17.07
N ASP A 45 5.60 -8.05 -18.28
CA ASP A 45 6.55 -8.29 -19.38
C ASP A 45 7.35 -7.03 -19.75
N GLU A 46 6.72 -5.84 -19.79
CA GLU A 46 7.41 -4.57 -20.10
C GLU A 46 8.38 -4.17 -18.98
N PHE A 47 7.99 -4.36 -17.72
CA PHE A 47 8.89 -4.13 -16.58
C PHE A 47 10.07 -5.11 -16.60
N LYS A 48 9.81 -6.37 -16.90
CA LYS A 48 10.84 -7.40 -17.06
C LYS A 48 11.81 -7.06 -18.18
N GLU A 49 11.31 -6.73 -19.37
CA GLU A 49 12.15 -6.35 -20.51
C GLU A 49 13.03 -5.16 -20.18
N LEU A 50 12.48 -4.13 -19.50
CA LEU A 50 13.24 -2.97 -19.05
C LEU A 50 14.33 -3.36 -18.03
N TYR A 51 13.97 -4.15 -17.03
CA TYR A 51 14.91 -4.64 -16.03
C TYR A 51 16.08 -5.42 -16.67
N GLU A 52 15.78 -6.33 -17.60
CA GLU A 52 16.78 -7.15 -18.29
C GLU A 52 17.63 -6.32 -19.26
N GLU A 53 17.07 -5.31 -19.95
CA GLU A 53 17.81 -4.42 -20.86
C GLU A 53 18.91 -3.64 -20.14
N TYR A 54 18.63 -3.20 -18.89
CA TYR A 54 19.54 -2.37 -18.11
C TYR A 54 20.31 -3.14 -17.03
N GLN A 55 20.27 -4.45 -17.02
CA GLN A 55 20.84 -5.30 -15.98
C GLN A 55 22.24 -4.86 -15.51
N GLY A 56 22.33 -4.44 -14.25
CA GLY A 56 23.57 -3.96 -13.62
C GLY A 56 23.98 -2.53 -13.96
N ASN A 57 23.16 -1.76 -14.72
CA ASN A 57 23.40 -0.35 -15.04
C ASN A 57 22.11 0.46 -14.99
N TYR A 58 21.46 0.52 -13.84
CA TYR A 58 20.21 1.23 -13.62
C TYR A 58 20.46 2.73 -13.46
N ASN A 59 20.54 3.42 -14.58
CA ASN A 59 20.87 4.86 -14.69
C ASN A 59 19.60 5.72 -14.84
N ASP A 60 19.79 7.04 -15.03
CA ASP A 60 18.69 8.01 -15.20
C ASP A 60 17.76 7.67 -16.38
N GLU A 61 18.27 7.05 -17.44
CA GLU A 61 17.45 6.62 -18.58
C GLU A 61 16.53 5.46 -18.17
N TYR A 62 17.07 4.49 -17.43
CA TYR A 62 16.28 3.42 -16.84
C TYR A 62 15.17 3.98 -15.93
N ASN A 63 15.51 4.89 -15.01
CA ASN A 63 14.55 5.50 -14.10
C ASN A 63 13.47 6.29 -14.83
N THR A 64 13.83 6.97 -15.93
CA THR A 64 12.86 7.70 -16.77
C THR A 64 11.87 6.72 -17.41
N LYS A 65 12.36 5.65 -18.05
CA LYS A 65 11.52 4.62 -18.68
C LYS A 65 10.64 3.90 -17.66
N LEU A 66 11.20 3.55 -16.48
CA LEU A 66 10.46 2.95 -15.39
C LEU A 66 9.29 3.83 -14.94
N SER A 67 9.57 5.12 -14.74
CA SER A 67 8.55 6.11 -14.36
C SER A 67 7.47 6.27 -15.44
N GLU A 68 7.82 6.21 -16.72
CA GLU A 68 6.87 6.30 -17.85
C GLU A 68 5.91 5.10 -17.85
N ILE A 69 6.42 3.87 -17.65
CA ILE A 69 5.58 2.67 -17.58
C ILE A 69 4.70 2.73 -16.32
N PHE A 70 5.30 2.98 -15.15
CA PHE A 70 4.62 2.99 -13.85
C PHE A 70 3.52 4.05 -13.74
N ASN A 71 3.66 5.18 -14.42
CA ASN A 71 2.69 6.27 -14.41
C ASN A 71 1.77 6.28 -15.63
N ARG A 72 1.69 5.20 -16.40
CA ARG A 72 0.79 5.09 -17.55
C ARG A 72 -0.67 5.16 -17.10
N HIS A 73 -1.45 6.01 -17.75
CA HIS A 73 -2.83 6.29 -17.34
C HIS A 73 -3.75 6.64 -18.53
N ASP A 74 -3.41 6.19 -19.74
CA ASP A 74 -4.32 6.28 -20.87
C ASP A 74 -5.54 5.35 -20.69
N ASN A 75 -6.56 5.53 -21.52
CA ASN A 75 -7.82 4.82 -21.35
C ASN A 75 -7.68 3.30 -21.49
N GLU A 76 -6.86 2.85 -22.42
CA GLU A 76 -6.66 1.41 -22.68
C GLU A 76 -5.95 0.77 -21.51
N THR A 77 -4.95 1.45 -20.96
CA THR A 77 -4.23 1.00 -19.75
C THR A 77 -5.17 0.88 -18.56
N ILE A 78 -5.99 1.92 -18.31
CA ILE A 78 -6.96 1.90 -17.19
C ILE A 78 -7.96 0.75 -17.34
N ASP A 79 -8.44 0.49 -18.55
CA ASP A 79 -9.40 -0.60 -18.81
C ASP A 79 -8.76 -1.98 -18.57
N LYS A 80 -7.52 -2.21 -19.02
CA LYS A 80 -6.77 -3.45 -18.79
C LYS A 80 -6.49 -3.69 -17.30
N VAL A 81 -6.04 -2.66 -16.59
CA VAL A 81 -5.82 -2.74 -15.13
C VAL A 81 -7.14 -3.02 -14.39
N GLN A 82 -8.26 -2.41 -14.82
CA GLN A 82 -9.58 -2.72 -14.26
C GLN A 82 -9.94 -4.19 -14.40
N GLU A 83 -9.74 -4.78 -15.58
CA GLU A 83 -10.03 -6.20 -15.83
C GLU A 83 -9.18 -7.09 -14.91
N SER A 84 -7.89 -6.84 -14.82
CA SER A 84 -6.95 -7.56 -13.95
C SER A 84 -7.33 -7.47 -12.47
N LEU A 85 -7.69 -6.28 -11.98
CA LEU A 85 -8.09 -6.09 -10.58
C LEU A 85 -9.46 -6.72 -10.27
N ILE A 86 -10.39 -6.79 -11.24
CA ILE A 86 -11.66 -7.50 -11.08
C ILE A 86 -11.41 -9.01 -10.95
N GLU A 87 -10.46 -9.55 -11.71
CA GLU A 87 -10.06 -10.96 -11.59
C GLU A 87 -9.45 -11.23 -10.20
N LEU A 88 -8.45 -10.43 -9.78
CA LEU A 88 -7.81 -10.57 -8.48
C LEU A 88 -8.80 -10.54 -7.32
N LYS A 89 -9.82 -9.68 -7.40
CA LYS A 89 -10.81 -9.52 -6.33
C LYS A 89 -11.50 -10.82 -5.92
N ASP A 90 -11.69 -11.74 -6.84
CA ASP A 90 -12.38 -13.01 -6.56
C ASP A 90 -11.52 -13.98 -5.74
N TYR A 91 -10.22 -13.72 -5.61
CA TYR A 91 -9.24 -14.57 -4.92
C TYR A 91 -8.72 -14.00 -3.61
N ILE A 92 -8.79 -12.69 -3.40
CA ILE A 92 -8.32 -12.04 -2.17
C ILE A 92 -9.35 -12.16 -1.02
N TYR A 93 -8.87 -11.96 0.20
CA TYR A 93 -9.73 -11.82 1.38
C TYR A 93 -10.63 -10.57 1.25
N GLY A 94 -10.06 -9.47 0.80
CA GLY A 94 -10.77 -8.23 0.51
C GLY A 94 -9.88 -6.98 0.50
N PHE A 95 -10.54 -5.86 0.21
CA PHE A 95 -9.92 -4.54 0.36
C PHE A 95 -10.13 -4.02 1.77
N GLU A 96 -9.07 -3.45 2.36
CA GLU A 96 -9.07 -2.95 3.73
C GLU A 96 -8.52 -1.52 3.82
N VAL A 97 -8.95 -0.75 4.79
CA VAL A 97 -8.46 0.62 5.03
C VAL A 97 -7.42 0.63 6.17
N ASP A 98 -7.78 0.13 7.35
CA ASP A 98 -6.96 0.18 8.57
C ASP A 98 -6.84 -1.17 9.28
N THR A 99 -7.65 -2.17 8.90
CA THR A 99 -7.70 -3.45 9.61
C THR A 99 -6.56 -4.40 9.23
N GLY A 100 -5.89 -4.18 8.11
CA GLY A 100 -4.83 -5.05 7.59
C GLY A 100 -3.73 -5.30 8.62
N LYS A 101 -3.32 -4.27 9.34
CA LYS A 101 -2.33 -4.37 10.43
C LYS A 101 -2.72 -5.39 11.50
N SER A 102 -3.95 -5.33 11.97
CA SER A 102 -4.44 -6.28 12.99
C SER A 102 -4.80 -7.64 12.40
N ASP A 103 -5.27 -7.68 11.16
CA ASP A 103 -5.68 -8.92 10.50
C ASP A 103 -4.47 -9.83 10.21
N ILE A 104 -3.29 -9.25 9.86
CA ILE A 104 -2.07 -10.03 9.65
C ILE A 104 -1.44 -10.48 10.98
N VAL A 105 -1.40 -9.63 12.00
CA VAL A 105 -0.90 -9.96 13.33
C VAL A 105 -1.71 -11.10 13.97
N THR A 106 -3.04 -11.08 13.80
CA THR A 106 -3.93 -12.12 14.30
C THR A 106 -4.03 -13.34 13.38
N GLN A 107 -3.23 -13.40 12.32
CA GLN A 107 -3.19 -14.48 11.32
C GLN A 107 -4.54 -14.73 10.64
N LYS A 108 -5.41 -13.73 10.58
CA LYS A 108 -6.66 -13.77 9.83
C LYS A 108 -6.41 -13.72 8.33
N VAL A 109 -5.36 -13.01 7.94
CA VAL A 109 -4.77 -13.04 6.61
C VAL A 109 -3.29 -13.43 6.73
N GLY A 110 -2.72 -13.99 5.67
CA GLY A 110 -1.30 -14.36 5.61
C GLY A 110 -0.47 -13.39 4.76
N ILE A 111 -1.13 -12.53 4.00
CA ILE A 111 -0.53 -11.52 3.12
C ILE A 111 -1.29 -10.22 3.29
N ASN A 112 -0.55 -9.12 3.41
CA ASN A 112 -1.13 -7.78 3.46
C ASN A 112 -0.35 -6.82 2.57
N LEU A 113 -0.99 -6.25 1.54
CA LEU A 113 -0.45 -5.11 0.82
C LEU A 113 -0.63 -3.86 1.70
N CYS A 114 0.47 -3.34 2.22
CA CYS A 114 0.47 -2.21 3.14
C CYS A 114 1.63 -1.24 2.86
N TRP A 115 1.59 -0.10 3.49
CA TRP A 115 2.71 0.84 3.51
C TRP A 115 3.81 0.34 4.46
N SER A 116 5.06 0.74 4.20
CA SER A 116 6.23 0.25 4.92
C SER A 116 6.15 0.47 6.44
N GLY A 117 5.72 1.65 6.90
CA GLY A 117 5.55 1.90 8.33
C GLY A 117 4.43 1.09 8.96
N ASP A 118 3.32 0.82 8.24
CA ASP A 118 2.28 -0.11 8.70
C ASP A 118 2.83 -1.54 8.80
N ALA A 119 3.77 -1.93 7.94
CA ALA A 119 4.45 -3.22 8.00
C ALA A 119 5.35 -3.31 9.23
N VAL A 120 6.16 -2.29 9.52
CA VAL A 120 7.00 -2.23 10.75
C VAL A 120 6.15 -2.38 11.99
N TYR A 121 5.11 -1.55 12.14
CA TYR A 121 4.18 -1.63 13.28
C TYR A 121 3.56 -3.03 13.42
N SER A 122 3.23 -3.67 12.29
CA SER A 122 2.65 -5.03 12.32
C SER A 122 3.66 -6.08 12.73
N MET A 123 4.91 -5.97 12.27
CA MET A 123 6.00 -6.89 12.62
C MET A 123 6.33 -6.78 14.11
N ASP A 124 6.48 -5.57 14.66
CA ASP A 124 6.75 -5.33 16.08
C ASP A 124 5.62 -5.89 16.96
N THR A 125 4.36 -5.58 16.60
CA THR A 125 3.20 -6.10 17.35
C THR A 125 3.08 -7.62 17.23
N ALA A 126 3.46 -8.22 16.11
CA ALA A 126 3.42 -9.66 15.91
C ALA A 126 4.47 -10.37 16.76
N GLU A 127 5.67 -9.81 16.88
CA GLU A 127 6.75 -10.34 17.72
C GLU A 127 6.37 -10.39 19.20
N GLU A 128 5.66 -9.39 19.72
CA GLU A 128 5.10 -9.43 21.07
C GLU A 128 4.18 -10.64 21.31
N ASN A 129 3.63 -11.21 20.22
CA ASN A 129 2.75 -12.38 20.25
C ASN A 129 3.43 -13.65 19.71
N GLU A 130 4.76 -13.68 19.63
CA GLU A 130 5.56 -14.81 19.13
C GLU A 130 5.22 -15.19 17.66
N VAL A 131 4.78 -14.22 16.86
CA VAL A 131 4.49 -14.39 15.42
C VAL A 131 5.55 -13.65 14.59
N LEU A 132 6.22 -14.36 13.69
CA LEU A 132 7.16 -13.75 12.75
C LEU A 132 6.45 -13.35 11.47
N LEU A 133 6.58 -12.09 11.10
CA LEU A 133 6.16 -11.55 9.83
C LEU A 133 7.38 -11.10 9.02
N TYR A 134 7.22 -11.08 7.70
CA TYR A 134 8.27 -10.69 6.76
C TYR A 134 7.75 -9.61 5.80
N PHE A 135 8.68 -8.80 5.30
CA PHE A 135 8.42 -7.73 4.34
C PHE A 135 9.15 -8.00 3.02
N ALA A 136 8.48 -7.77 1.90
CA ALA A 136 9.04 -7.96 0.56
C ALA A 136 8.88 -6.69 -0.29
N ILE A 137 9.91 -6.39 -1.07
CA ILE A 137 9.92 -5.37 -2.11
C ILE A 137 10.17 -6.09 -3.44
N PRO A 138 9.17 -6.22 -4.34
CA PRO A 138 9.37 -6.81 -5.66
C PRO A 138 10.33 -5.99 -6.52
N SER A 139 11.34 -6.64 -7.14
CA SER A 139 12.48 -5.95 -7.75
C SER A 139 12.22 -5.36 -9.13
N TYR A 140 11.16 -5.74 -9.85
CA TYR A 140 10.89 -5.10 -11.15
C TYR A 140 10.39 -3.67 -10.99
N CYS A 141 9.52 -3.44 -10.03
CA CYS A 141 9.02 -2.10 -9.69
C CYS A 141 8.26 -2.14 -8.37
N CYS A 142 8.47 -1.13 -7.55
CA CYS A 142 7.64 -0.83 -6.39
C CYS A 142 7.41 0.68 -6.28
N ASN A 143 6.43 1.09 -5.47
CA ASN A 143 6.18 2.49 -5.21
C ASN A 143 7.08 3.02 -4.09
N ILE A 144 7.60 4.24 -4.27
CA ILE A 144 8.20 5.03 -3.20
C ILE A 144 7.48 6.38 -3.13
N TRP A 145 7.32 6.92 -1.93
CA TRP A 145 6.70 8.24 -1.71
C TRP A 145 7.37 8.98 -0.56
N PHE A 146 7.11 10.28 -0.52
CA PHE A 146 7.55 11.15 0.56
C PHE A 146 6.34 11.93 1.06
N ASP A 147 6.08 11.86 2.36
CA ASP A 147 5.10 12.72 3.01
C ASP A 147 5.76 14.04 3.38
N ALA A 148 5.01 15.13 3.26
CA ALA A 148 5.52 16.45 3.51
C ALA A 148 4.50 17.32 4.27
N PHE A 149 5.02 18.17 5.16
CA PHE A 149 4.23 19.24 5.75
C PHE A 149 4.15 20.43 4.79
N SER A 150 2.93 20.94 4.59
CA SER A 150 2.70 22.12 3.77
C SER A 150 2.07 23.24 4.59
N ILE A 151 2.65 24.45 4.49
CA ILE A 151 2.07 25.65 5.10
C ILE A 151 1.18 26.34 4.08
N LEU A 152 -0.07 26.57 4.44
CA LEU A 152 -1.03 27.26 3.55
C LEU A 152 -0.59 28.71 3.29
N SER A 153 -0.78 29.21 2.08
CA SER A 153 -0.36 30.56 1.65
C SER A 153 -1.00 31.70 2.44
N GLU A 154 -2.13 31.43 3.09
CA GLU A 154 -2.85 32.40 3.93
C GLU A 154 -2.29 32.52 5.36
N VAL A 155 -1.42 31.61 5.77
CA VAL A 155 -0.76 31.65 7.09
C VAL A 155 0.30 32.73 7.09
N LYS A 156 0.22 33.68 8.01
CA LYS A 156 1.07 34.88 8.09
C LYS A 156 1.41 35.23 9.52
N ASP A 157 2.38 36.12 9.65
CA ASP A 157 2.81 36.76 10.91
C ASP A 157 3.13 35.71 12.01
N GLU A 158 2.67 35.92 13.22
CA GLU A 158 2.92 35.07 14.38
C GLU A 158 2.52 33.60 14.16
N ARG A 159 1.53 33.33 13.29
CA ARG A 159 1.12 31.95 12.96
C ARG A 159 2.14 31.25 12.05
N LEU A 160 2.77 32.02 11.16
CA LEU A 160 3.84 31.49 10.31
C LEU A 160 5.07 31.15 11.14
N ASP A 161 5.44 32.03 12.09
CA ASP A 161 6.54 31.79 13.02
C ASP A 161 6.27 30.55 13.90
N ALA A 162 5.02 30.39 14.36
CA ALA A 162 4.62 29.20 15.12
C ALA A 162 4.68 27.91 14.27
N ALA A 163 4.27 27.98 12.99
CA ALA A 163 4.37 26.85 12.08
C ALA A 163 5.84 26.42 11.85
N TYR A 164 6.73 27.36 11.60
CA TYR A 164 8.17 27.06 11.49
C TYR A 164 8.74 26.49 12.78
N SER A 165 8.40 27.07 13.93
CA SER A 165 8.88 26.57 15.23
C SER A 165 8.38 25.13 15.51
N PHE A 166 7.17 24.79 15.06
CA PHE A 166 6.67 23.41 15.13
C PHE A 166 7.45 22.47 14.20
N LEU A 167 7.68 22.89 12.94
CA LEU A 167 8.44 22.08 11.98
C LEU A 167 9.90 21.86 12.47
N ASP A 168 10.54 22.90 12.99
CA ASP A 168 11.89 22.77 13.57
C ASP A 168 11.92 21.78 14.74
N PHE A 169 10.89 21.83 15.60
CA PHE A 169 10.77 20.92 16.73
C PHE A 169 10.62 19.46 16.28
N ILE A 170 9.67 19.17 15.38
CA ILE A 170 9.44 17.78 14.92
C ILE A 170 10.55 17.24 14.01
N SER A 171 11.36 18.13 13.43
CA SER A 171 12.51 17.77 12.59
C SER A 171 13.82 17.67 13.40
N SER A 172 13.78 17.92 14.71
CA SER A 172 14.97 17.67 15.52
C SER A 172 15.26 16.15 15.61
N PRO A 173 16.53 15.71 15.55
CA PRO A 173 16.87 14.29 15.49
C PRO A 173 16.18 13.43 16.56
N LEU A 174 16.22 13.85 17.81
CA LEU A 174 15.59 13.12 18.92
C LEU A 174 14.07 12.93 18.71
N ILE A 175 13.36 14.02 18.35
CA ILE A 175 11.89 13.93 18.17
C ILE A 175 11.53 13.16 16.91
N ALA A 176 12.30 13.31 15.84
CA ALA A 176 12.11 12.54 14.61
C ALA A 176 12.28 11.03 14.87
N SER A 177 13.27 10.65 15.66
CA SER A 177 13.53 9.27 16.05
C SER A 177 12.45 8.70 16.98
N GLU A 178 11.99 9.47 17.97
CA GLU A 178 10.86 9.05 18.83
C GLU A 178 9.55 8.86 18.02
N ASN A 179 9.33 9.70 17.00
CA ASN A 179 8.20 9.51 16.09
C ASN A 179 8.37 8.25 15.25
N MET A 180 9.57 7.98 14.72
CA MET A 180 9.86 6.78 13.95
C MET A 180 9.59 5.51 14.77
N ASP A 181 10.09 5.44 15.99
CA ASP A 181 9.86 4.35 16.93
C ASP A 181 8.37 4.10 17.15
N TYR A 182 7.60 5.18 17.34
CA TYR A 182 6.17 5.07 17.62
C TYR A 182 5.30 4.69 16.41
N VAL A 183 5.60 5.26 15.21
CA VAL A 183 4.73 5.10 14.03
C VAL A 183 5.27 4.11 13.00
N GLY A 184 6.53 3.68 13.11
CA GLY A 184 7.21 2.78 12.17
C GLY A 184 7.70 3.44 10.87
N TYR A 185 7.36 4.71 10.61
CA TYR A 185 7.75 5.41 9.38
C TYR A 185 9.09 6.13 9.53
N THR A 186 9.99 5.89 8.58
CA THR A 186 11.30 6.50 8.54
C THR A 186 11.20 8.01 8.28
N PRO A 187 11.77 8.88 9.13
CA PRO A 187 11.87 10.30 8.85
C PRO A 187 12.92 10.55 7.76
N PHE A 188 12.83 11.66 7.05
CA PHE A 188 13.89 12.10 6.13
C PHE A 188 15.07 12.77 6.86
N ILE A 189 15.02 12.81 8.20
CA ILE A 189 16.09 13.34 9.04
C ILE A 189 17.18 12.27 9.16
N ALA A 190 18.41 12.63 8.82
CA ALA A 190 19.58 11.78 8.85
C ALA A 190 20.69 12.39 9.74
N GLY A 191 21.86 11.79 9.75
CA GLY A 191 23.03 12.21 10.51
C GLY A 191 23.31 11.30 11.70
N ASP A 192 24.44 11.56 12.37
CA ASP A 192 25.02 10.69 13.40
C ASP A 192 24.06 10.37 14.55
N ASP A 193 23.27 11.37 15.01
CA ASP A 193 22.34 11.18 16.13
C ASP A 193 21.23 10.18 15.79
N VAL A 194 20.70 10.20 14.54
CA VAL A 194 19.66 9.26 14.10
C VAL A 194 20.28 7.92 13.79
N PHE A 195 21.48 7.90 13.19
CA PHE A 195 22.17 6.64 12.91
C PHE A 195 22.48 5.86 14.18
N SER A 196 22.94 6.55 15.24
CA SER A 196 23.22 5.90 16.53
C SER A 196 21.98 5.24 17.14
N LEU A 197 20.78 5.81 16.94
CA LEU A 197 19.55 5.18 17.39
C LEU A 197 19.16 3.97 16.54
N VAL A 198 19.37 4.03 15.23
CA VAL A 198 19.17 2.89 14.34
C VAL A 198 20.16 1.77 14.66
N GLU A 199 21.42 2.14 14.99
CA GLU A 199 22.43 1.21 15.48
C GLU A 199 21.97 0.53 16.78
N ASP A 200 21.49 1.29 17.77
CA ASP A 200 20.97 0.75 19.03
C ASP A 200 19.81 -0.26 18.81
N TRP A 201 19.03 -0.12 17.75
CA TRP A 201 17.89 -1.01 17.48
C TRP A 201 18.29 -2.27 16.70
N TYR A 202 19.27 -2.18 15.82
CA TYR A 202 19.52 -3.23 14.81
C TYR A 202 20.92 -3.82 14.82
N GLU A 203 21.90 -3.20 15.49
CA GLU A 203 23.25 -3.79 15.56
C GLU A 203 23.22 -5.11 16.34
N ALA A 204 23.58 -6.18 15.69
CA ALA A 204 23.45 -7.54 16.21
C ALA A 204 24.80 -8.21 16.56
N ARG A 205 25.92 -7.48 16.37
CA ARG A 205 27.23 -8.04 16.77
C ARG A 205 27.38 -8.01 18.28
N ASP A 206 28.05 -9.04 18.79
CA ASP A 206 28.53 -9.05 20.16
C ASP A 206 29.66 -8.03 20.38
N VAL A 207 29.87 -7.62 21.62
CA VAL A 207 31.00 -6.78 22.00
C VAL A 207 31.99 -7.58 22.88
N ASP A 208 33.27 -7.26 22.75
CA ASP A 208 34.32 -7.84 23.58
C ASP A 208 34.41 -7.17 24.98
N GLU A 209 35.43 -7.55 25.76
CA GLU A 209 35.66 -7.00 27.10
C GLU A 209 36.07 -5.51 27.11
N ASN A 210 36.34 -4.91 25.94
CA ASN A 210 36.69 -3.51 25.76
C ASN A 210 35.56 -2.68 25.13
N ASP A 211 34.37 -3.26 25.02
CA ASP A 211 33.20 -2.70 24.31
C ASP A 211 33.44 -2.49 22.79
N GLU A 212 34.32 -3.32 22.16
CA GLU A 212 34.54 -3.31 20.72
C GLU A 212 33.71 -4.42 20.04
N TYR A 213 33.06 -4.10 18.90
CA TYR A 213 32.28 -5.09 18.13
C TYR A 213 33.19 -6.20 17.60
N ILE A 214 32.71 -7.43 17.70
CA ILE A 214 33.36 -8.62 17.19
C ILE A 214 32.52 -9.31 16.13
N GLU A 215 33.17 -10.08 15.25
CA GLU A 215 32.47 -10.89 14.25
C GLU A 215 31.52 -11.89 14.95
N THR A 216 30.24 -11.81 14.64
CA THR A 216 29.17 -12.62 15.25
C THR A 216 28.49 -13.45 14.16
N GLU A 217 28.35 -14.74 14.37
CA GLU A 217 27.71 -15.66 13.42
C GLU A 217 26.23 -15.30 13.24
N GLY A 218 25.76 -15.28 11.98
CA GLY A 218 24.37 -14.93 11.64
C GLY A 218 24.13 -13.44 11.44
N THR A 219 25.19 -12.62 11.46
CA THR A 219 25.08 -11.20 11.12
C THR A 219 25.61 -10.91 9.73
N ILE A 220 25.02 -9.93 9.06
CA ILE A 220 25.40 -9.45 7.73
C ILE A 220 25.54 -7.92 7.73
N PRO A 221 26.45 -7.35 6.92
CA PRO A 221 26.57 -5.92 6.78
C PRO A 221 25.35 -5.33 6.05
N TYR A 222 24.82 -4.23 6.59
CA TYR A 222 23.73 -3.46 6.01
C TYR A 222 24.20 -2.01 5.84
N ASP A 223 24.40 -1.60 4.59
CA ASP A 223 24.95 -0.27 4.26
C ASP A 223 23.83 0.76 4.12
N LEU A 224 23.85 1.77 4.99
CA LEU A 224 22.92 2.90 5.04
C LEU A 224 23.56 4.20 4.58
N SER A 225 24.80 4.16 4.06
CA SER A 225 25.54 5.35 3.67
C SER A 225 24.81 6.21 2.66
N TYR A 226 24.00 5.61 1.77
CA TYR A 226 23.18 6.31 0.79
C TYR A 226 22.16 7.26 1.44
N PHE A 227 21.71 6.96 2.66
CA PHE A 227 20.70 7.73 3.39
C PHE A 227 21.30 8.70 4.41
N PHE A 228 22.35 8.26 5.14
CA PHE A 228 22.90 9.00 6.28
C PHE A 228 24.00 10.00 5.91
N ARG A 229 24.66 9.85 4.75
CA ARG A 229 25.63 10.84 4.27
C ARG A 229 24.98 12.19 4.05
N THR A 230 25.60 13.24 4.56
CA THR A 230 25.04 14.59 4.54
C THR A 230 25.29 15.33 3.22
N ASN A 231 26.29 14.89 2.44
CA ASN A 231 26.65 15.46 1.15
C ASN A 231 27.56 14.50 0.37
N GLU A 232 27.81 14.81 -0.92
CA GLU A 232 28.63 13.98 -1.82
C GLU A 232 30.11 13.86 -1.40
N ASP A 233 30.62 14.80 -0.58
CA ASP A 233 32.00 14.80 -0.08
C ASP A 233 32.12 14.04 1.26
N ASP A 234 31.01 13.55 1.80
CA ASP A 234 31.00 12.79 3.05
C ASP A 234 31.39 11.33 2.75
N GLU A 235 32.58 10.94 3.17
CA GLU A 235 33.14 9.60 3.02
C GLU A 235 32.81 8.69 4.22
N THR A 236 31.98 9.12 5.16
CA THR A 236 31.59 8.31 6.33
C THR A 236 30.86 7.07 5.88
N GLU A 237 31.24 5.94 6.42
CA GLU A 237 30.55 4.68 6.21
C GLU A 237 29.54 4.45 7.35
N TYR A 238 28.25 4.40 6.98
CA TYR A 238 27.15 4.10 7.89
C TYR A 238 26.71 2.66 7.68
N VAL A 239 27.46 1.71 8.20
CA VAL A 239 27.23 0.26 8.04
C VAL A 239 26.93 -0.36 9.39
N LEU A 240 25.79 -1.02 9.50
CA LEU A 240 25.40 -1.86 10.64
C LEU A 240 25.63 -3.34 10.28
N TYR A 241 25.74 -4.18 11.30
CA TYR A 241 25.69 -5.63 11.13
C TYR A 241 24.42 -6.15 11.79
N VAL A 242 23.47 -6.51 10.97
CA VAL A 242 22.13 -6.90 11.40
C VAL A 242 21.96 -8.41 11.34
N GLU A 243 20.96 -8.96 12.03
CA GLU A 243 20.56 -10.34 11.85
C GLU A 243 20.20 -10.61 10.38
N GLU A 244 20.58 -11.78 9.84
CA GLU A 244 20.44 -12.11 8.41
C GLU A 244 18.98 -11.98 7.91
N ASP A 245 17.98 -12.20 8.76
CA ASP A 245 16.57 -12.09 8.38
C ASP A 245 16.09 -10.64 8.20
N GLN A 246 16.83 -9.65 8.71
CA GLN A 246 16.47 -8.22 8.58
C GLN A 246 16.45 -7.72 7.13
N ILE A 247 17.03 -8.43 6.19
CA ILE A 247 16.85 -8.17 4.74
C ILE A 247 15.41 -8.37 4.25
N ASN A 248 14.56 -8.98 5.06
CA ASN A 248 13.14 -9.20 4.78
C ASN A 248 12.25 -8.82 5.97
N ARG A 249 12.71 -7.92 6.83
CA ARG A 249 11.97 -7.54 8.04
C ARG A 249 11.97 -6.01 8.24
N GLN A 250 11.89 -5.56 9.50
CA GLN A 250 11.73 -4.15 9.86
C GLN A 250 12.80 -3.26 9.22
N MET A 251 14.07 -3.68 9.26
CA MET A 251 15.17 -2.92 8.68
C MET A 251 14.95 -2.63 7.20
N ARG A 252 14.59 -3.65 6.40
CA ARG A 252 14.29 -3.47 4.97
C ARG A 252 13.07 -2.59 4.73
N ALA A 253 12.07 -2.65 5.60
CA ALA A 253 10.86 -1.82 5.48
C ALA A 253 11.12 -0.35 5.82
N GLN A 254 12.02 -0.07 6.77
CA GLN A 254 12.41 1.28 7.15
C GLN A 254 13.45 1.88 6.21
N TYR A 255 14.44 1.11 5.84
CA TYR A 255 15.57 1.51 5.00
C TYR A 255 15.76 0.46 3.89
N PRO A 256 15.09 0.60 2.73
CA PRO A 256 15.36 -0.26 1.57
C PRO A 256 16.84 -0.32 1.26
N MET A 257 17.35 -1.43 0.77
CA MET A 257 18.76 -1.53 0.37
C MET A 257 19.03 -0.61 -0.82
N GLU A 258 20.27 -0.14 -0.96
CA GLU A 258 20.66 0.76 -2.07
C GLU A 258 20.33 0.15 -3.43
N GLU A 259 20.42 -1.17 -3.55
CA GLU A 259 20.08 -1.93 -4.77
C GLU A 259 18.58 -1.92 -5.11
N ASP A 260 17.69 -1.61 -4.15
CA ASP A 260 16.25 -1.48 -4.41
C ASP A 260 15.89 -0.14 -5.05
N LEU A 261 16.63 0.92 -4.69
CA LEU A 261 16.27 2.30 -5.01
C LEU A 261 16.05 2.56 -6.50
N PRO A 262 16.87 2.01 -7.43
CA PRO A 262 16.64 2.19 -8.86
C PRO A 262 15.30 1.65 -9.35
N HIS A 263 14.69 0.70 -8.63
CA HIS A 263 13.44 0.03 -9.00
C HIS A 263 12.21 0.64 -8.32
N LEU A 264 12.41 1.71 -7.56
CA LEU A 264 11.31 2.41 -6.88
C LEU A 264 10.84 3.60 -7.70
N ALA A 265 9.55 3.63 -8.01
CA ALA A 265 8.95 4.67 -8.82
C ALA A 265 8.00 5.56 -8.00
N ILE A 266 8.02 6.86 -8.28
CA ILE A 266 7.14 7.85 -7.64
C ILE A 266 5.87 8.02 -8.46
N MET A 267 4.71 7.97 -7.80
CA MET A 267 3.40 8.24 -8.42
C MET A 267 3.30 9.72 -8.79
N GLN A 268 3.01 9.97 -10.07
CA GLN A 268 2.78 11.32 -10.60
C GLN A 268 1.29 11.71 -10.53
N ASP A 269 1.00 13.01 -10.65
CA ASP A 269 -0.37 13.49 -10.84
C ASP A 269 -0.85 13.20 -12.26
N PHE A 270 -1.99 12.52 -12.37
CA PHE A 270 -2.59 12.17 -13.66
C PHE A 270 -3.53 13.24 -14.21
N GLY A 271 -3.71 14.34 -13.48
CA GLY A 271 -4.68 15.38 -13.77
C GLY A 271 -6.14 14.97 -13.51
N GLU A 272 -7.02 15.95 -13.38
CA GLU A 272 -8.41 15.75 -12.94
C GLU A 272 -9.18 14.72 -13.80
N THR A 273 -9.02 14.77 -15.12
CA THR A 273 -9.77 13.90 -16.04
C THR A 273 -9.42 12.44 -15.84
N GLN A 274 -8.14 12.10 -15.75
CA GLN A 274 -7.71 10.72 -15.61
C GLN A 274 -7.87 10.23 -14.18
N ASN A 275 -7.65 11.07 -13.18
CA ASN A 275 -7.96 10.75 -11.79
C ASN A 275 -9.44 10.36 -11.63
N ASN A 276 -10.38 11.10 -12.25
CA ASN A 276 -11.80 10.75 -12.21
C ASN A 276 -12.12 9.41 -12.88
N LYS A 277 -11.38 9.04 -13.93
CA LYS A 277 -11.54 7.72 -14.57
C LYS A 277 -11.02 6.60 -13.66
N ILE A 278 -9.88 6.79 -13.01
CA ILE A 278 -9.34 5.81 -12.07
C ILE A 278 -10.27 5.66 -10.85
N VAL A 279 -10.86 6.74 -10.34
CA VAL A 279 -11.91 6.68 -9.32
C VAL A 279 -13.08 5.81 -9.81
N SER A 280 -13.57 6.08 -11.01
CA SER A 280 -14.69 5.30 -11.59
C SER A 280 -14.31 3.83 -11.84
N MET A 281 -13.10 3.56 -12.26
CA MET A 281 -12.54 2.22 -12.38
C MET A 281 -12.53 1.53 -11.02
N TRP A 282 -12.00 2.19 -9.99
CA TRP A 282 -11.89 1.67 -8.64
C TRP A 282 -13.26 1.33 -8.03
N GLU A 283 -14.24 2.21 -8.22
CA GLU A 283 -15.62 1.93 -7.82
C GLU A 283 -16.17 0.66 -8.47
N LYS A 284 -15.89 0.43 -9.75
CA LYS A 284 -16.32 -0.79 -10.46
C LYS A 284 -15.61 -2.05 -9.94
N VAL A 285 -14.32 -1.94 -9.64
CA VAL A 285 -13.56 -3.06 -9.04
C VAL A 285 -14.17 -3.46 -7.70
N LYS A 286 -14.52 -2.49 -6.85
CA LYS A 286 -15.09 -2.77 -5.51
C LYS A 286 -16.54 -3.29 -5.53
N VAL A 287 -17.31 -2.98 -6.56
CA VAL A 287 -18.72 -3.42 -6.65
C VAL A 287 -18.80 -4.93 -6.84
N ASN A 288 -19.54 -5.58 -5.95
CA ASN A 288 -20.01 -6.94 -6.18
C ASN A 288 -21.39 -6.87 -6.87
N PRO A 289 -21.52 -7.30 -8.13
CA PRO A 289 -22.81 -7.28 -8.78
C PRO A 289 -23.79 -8.16 -7.99
N LEU A 290 -24.96 -7.60 -7.68
CA LEU A 290 -26.01 -8.39 -7.04
C LEU A 290 -26.35 -9.57 -7.93
N PRO A 291 -26.43 -10.80 -7.40
CA PRO A 291 -26.86 -11.96 -8.15
C PRO A 291 -28.19 -11.65 -8.84
N ILE A 292 -28.32 -12.02 -10.11
CA ILE A 292 -29.50 -11.68 -10.94
C ILE A 292 -30.81 -12.10 -10.31
N TRP A 293 -30.81 -13.21 -9.56
CA TRP A 293 -31.99 -13.70 -8.84
C TRP A 293 -32.46 -12.75 -7.73
N VAL A 294 -31.51 -12.02 -7.06
CA VAL A 294 -31.84 -10.99 -6.05
C VAL A 294 -32.53 -9.81 -6.75
N VAL A 295 -31.99 -9.38 -7.89
CA VAL A 295 -32.59 -8.30 -8.70
C VAL A 295 -33.99 -8.68 -9.13
N ILE A 296 -34.19 -9.92 -9.60
CA ILE A 296 -35.50 -10.44 -10.02
C ILE A 296 -36.49 -10.44 -8.83
N ILE A 297 -36.08 -10.89 -7.65
CA ILE A 297 -36.92 -10.88 -6.44
C ILE A 297 -37.33 -9.47 -6.06
N VAL A 298 -36.39 -8.54 -6.03
CA VAL A 298 -36.65 -7.13 -5.64
C VAL A 298 -37.60 -6.47 -6.65
N VAL A 299 -37.32 -6.58 -7.94
CA VAL A 299 -38.15 -6.02 -9.02
C VAL A 299 -39.50 -6.67 -9.03
N GLY A 300 -39.58 -8.03 -8.97
CA GLY A 300 -40.83 -8.78 -8.94
C GLY A 300 -41.69 -8.45 -7.71
N GLY A 301 -41.07 -8.29 -6.55
CA GLY A 301 -41.75 -7.86 -5.33
C GLY A 301 -42.34 -6.46 -5.46
N PHE A 302 -41.56 -5.51 -6.04
CA PHE A 302 -42.03 -4.14 -6.27
C PHE A 302 -43.21 -4.09 -7.25
N VAL A 303 -43.15 -4.82 -8.36
CA VAL A 303 -44.25 -4.97 -9.35
C VAL A 303 -45.48 -5.62 -8.70
N GLY A 304 -45.26 -6.63 -7.86
CA GLY A 304 -46.35 -7.31 -7.11
C GLY A 304 -47.06 -6.33 -6.15
N LEU A 305 -46.31 -5.52 -5.42
CA LEU A 305 -46.87 -4.47 -4.53
C LEU A 305 -47.71 -3.44 -5.32
N LEU A 306 -47.16 -2.94 -6.44
CA LEU A 306 -47.89 -1.99 -7.30
C LEU A 306 -49.18 -2.58 -7.83
N SER A 307 -49.16 -3.85 -8.28
CA SER A 307 -50.32 -4.57 -8.77
C SER A 307 -51.35 -4.80 -7.67
N PHE A 308 -50.92 -5.13 -6.46
CA PHE A 308 -51.78 -5.28 -5.30
C PHE A 308 -52.49 -3.96 -4.94
N PHE A 309 -51.76 -2.87 -4.84
CA PHE A 309 -52.35 -1.55 -4.55
C PHE A 309 -53.27 -1.05 -5.66
N GLY A 310 -52.93 -1.31 -6.93
CA GLY A 310 -53.80 -1.01 -8.07
C GLY A 310 -55.09 -1.78 -8.00
N SER A 311 -55.05 -3.11 -7.80
CA SER A 311 -56.20 -3.98 -7.65
C SER A 311 -57.04 -3.62 -6.45
N TYR A 312 -56.41 -3.31 -5.30
CA TYR A 312 -57.10 -2.86 -4.10
C TYR A 312 -57.93 -1.57 -4.35
N LYS A 313 -57.32 -0.56 -5.02
CA LYS A 313 -58.03 0.66 -5.41
C LYS A 313 -59.21 0.42 -6.33
N LEU A 314 -59.07 -0.49 -7.30
CA LEU A 314 -60.15 -0.85 -8.22
C LEU A 314 -61.30 -1.55 -7.50
N ILE A 315 -60.99 -2.52 -6.63
CA ILE A 315 -61.99 -3.24 -5.81
C ILE A 315 -62.75 -2.25 -4.88
N LYS A 316 -61.99 -1.34 -4.26
CA LYS A 316 -62.59 -0.28 -3.39
C LYS A 316 -63.54 0.64 -4.18
N LYS A 317 -63.11 1.07 -5.39
CA LYS A 317 -63.96 1.89 -6.29
C LYS A 317 -65.22 1.10 -6.72
N ALA A 318 -65.11 -0.20 -7.07
CA ALA A 318 -66.23 -1.04 -7.45
C ALA A 318 -67.22 -1.22 -6.29
N LYS A 319 -66.75 -1.46 -5.07
CA LYS A 319 -67.56 -1.54 -3.86
C LYS A 319 -68.32 -0.22 -3.57
N ILE A 320 -67.68 0.92 -3.74
CA ILE A 320 -68.33 2.23 -3.56
C ILE A 320 -69.40 2.47 -4.62
N ARG A 321 -69.15 2.16 -5.90
CA ARG A 321 -70.12 2.24 -6.99
C ARG A 321 -71.37 1.34 -6.74
N LYS A 322 -71.12 0.10 -6.26
CA LYS A 322 -72.20 -0.83 -5.91
C LYS A 322 -73.07 -0.34 -4.76
N ARG A 323 -72.48 0.29 -3.73
CA ARG A 323 -73.21 0.93 -2.59
C ARG A 323 -74.02 2.15 -3.03
N LYS A 324 -73.52 3.00 -3.94
CA LYS A 324 -74.29 4.09 -4.50
C LYS A 324 -75.51 3.65 -5.25
N LYS A 325 -75.37 2.64 -6.15
CA LYS A 325 -76.49 2.07 -6.90
C LYS A 325 -77.56 1.40 -6.01
N LEU A 326 -77.23 0.90 -4.84
CA LEU A 326 -78.18 0.33 -3.87
C LEU A 326 -78.88 1.38 -3.04
N ARG A 327 -78.43 2.63 -3.00
CA ARG A 327 -79.07 3.78 -2.30
C ARG A 327 -79.97 4.59 -3.20
N GLU A 328 -79.88 4.39 -4.51
CA GLU A 328 -80.64 5.06 -5.53
C GLU A 328 -81.85 4.19 -6.01
N LYS A 329 -82.00 2.95 -5.46
CA LYS A 329 -83.21 2.12 -5.52
C LYS A 329 -83.99 2.20 -4.20
#